data_961f023383974eb7e00c9d2e40ddcebd
#
_entry.id   961f023383974eb7e00c9d2e40ddcebd
#
_cell.length_a   1.000
_cell.length_b   1.000
_cell.length_c   1.000
_cell.angle_alpha   90.00
_cell.angle_beta   90.00
_cell.angle_gamma   90.00
#
_symmetry.space_group_name_H-M   'P 1'
#
loop_
_entity.id
_entity.type
_entity.pdbx_description
1 polymer ?
#
loop_
_entity_poly.entity_id
_entity_poly.type
_entity_poly.pdbx_seq_one_letter_code
_entity_poly.pdbx_strand_id
1 'polypeptide(L)'
;MAAINNDWAEALKEEYKKPYYRELYKKVNEEYQTHEIFPPSDEIFSAFHLTPLKDVKVVILGQDQYHNNGQAHGLSFSVKPGVDIPPSLVNIYKELHDDLGCYIPNNGYLVKWAEQGVLLLNTVLTVRAHKANSHRGIGWEEFTDAAIRVLNAQDRPIVFLLWGRPAQNKKPMLTNPNHLILEAPHPSPLSAYRGFFGCRHFSQANEFLRFHELEPIDWQIENI
;
A
#
# COMPACT_ATOMS: atom_id res chain seq x y z
N MET A 1 10.07 16.16 7.03
CA MET A 1 9.20 14.96 6.92
C MET A 1 8.14 15.05 8.01
N ALA A 2 6.85 15.00 7.65
CA ALA A 2 5.76 15.03 8.61
C ALA A 2 5.77 13.78 9.50
N ALA A 3 5.35 13.91 10.78
CA ALA A 3 5.30 12.77 11.68
C ALA A 3 3.98 12.01 11.55
N ILE A 4 4.00 10.71 11.83
CA ILE A 4 2.77 9.92 12.01
C ILE A 4 2.14 10.35 13.35
N ASN A 5 0.85 10.64 13.34
CA ASN A 5 0.16 11.28 14.48
C ASN A 5 -1.04 10.49 15.03
N ASN A 6 -1.21 9.24 14.65
CA ASN A 6 -2.26 8.33 15.14
C ASN A 6 -1.65 7.15 15.90
N ASP A 7 -2.41 6.07 16.08
CA ASP A 7 -1.98 4.87 16.82
C ASP A 7 -0.77 4.15 16.20
N TRP A 8 -0.46 4.37 14.92
CA TRP A 8 0.77 3.91 14.32
C TRP A 8 2.02 4.52 14.97
N ALA A 9 1.94 5.76 15.46
CA ALA A 9 3.07 6.41 16.13
C ALA A 9 3.48 5.66 17.40
N GLU A 10 2.53 5.21 18.19
CA GLU A 10 2.79 4.38 19.38
C GLU A 10 3.31 2.98 18.99
N ALA A 11 2.69 2.36 17.99
CA ALA A 11 3.08 1.02 17.56
C ALA A 11 4.50 0.96 16.98
N LEU A 12 4.96 2.04 16.36
CA LEU A 12 6.27 2.13 15.70
C LEU A 12 7.31 2.93 16.53
N LYS A 13 6.99 3.32 17.74
CA LYS A 13 7.86 4.22 18.54
C LYS A 13 9.28 3.71 18.75
N GLU A 14 9.46 2.39 18.86
CA GLU A 14 10.79 1.79 19.05
C GLU A 14 11.65 1.89 17.78
N GLU A 15 11.03 1.93 16.58
CA GLU A 15 11.77 2.11 15.33
C GLU A 15 12.45 3.46 15.26
N TYR A 16 11.81 4.52 15.77
CA TYR A 16 12.37 5.88 15.75
C TYR A 16 13.67 6.02 16.55
N LYS A 17 13.93 5.11 17.48
CA LYS A 17 15.13 5.10 18.33
C LYS A 17 16.30 4.36 17.67
N LYS A 18 16.06 3.57 16.65
CA LYS A 18 17.06 2.75 15.99
C LYS A 18 18.02 3.56 15.12
N PRO A 19 19.29 3.17 15.01
CA PRO A 19 20.28 3.87 14.19
C PRO A 19 19.86 4.00 12.74
N TYR A 20 19.29 2.92 12.12
CA TYR A 20 18.87 2.97 10.72
C TYR A 20 17.83 4.06 10.46
N TYR A 21 16.90 4.27 11.41
CA TYR A 21 15.85 5.28 11.25
C TYR A 21 16.42 6.68 11.28
N ARG A 22 17.41 6.94 12.13
CA ARG A 22 18.10 8.23 12.17
C ARG A 22 18.81 8.53 10.85
N GLU A 23 19.49 7.53 10.28
CA GLU A 23 20.15 7.64 8.99
C GLU A 23 19.13 7.86 7.86
N LEU A 24 18.04 7.09 7.87
CA LEU A 24 16.93 7.24 6.93
C LEU A 24 16.34 8.65 6.98
N TYR A 25 16.02 9.14 8.19
CA TYR A 25 15.45 10.47 8.39
C TYR A 25 16.37 11.56 7.84
N LYS A 26 17.66 11.48 8.17
CA LYS A 26 18.66 12.41 7.68
C LYS A 26 18.76 12.36 6.16
N LYS A 27 18.87 11.17 5.59
CA LYS A 27 18.99 10.97 4.15
C LYS A 27 17.78 11.50 3.39
N VAL A 28 16.57 11.21 3.86
CA VAL A 28 15.33 11.68 3.21
C VAL A 28 15.26 13.22 3.25
N ASN A 29 15.58 13.84 4.38
CA ASN A 29 15.57 15.29 4.48
C ASN A 29 16.61 15.95 3.55
N GLU A 30 17.81 15.39 3.43
CA GLU A 30 18.82 15.84 2.47
C GLU A 30 18.33 15.71 1.02
N GLU A 31 17.67 14.60 0.69
CA GLU A 31 17.10 14.36 -0.63
C GLU A 31 16.07 15.43 -1.01
N TYR A 32 15.15 15.78 -0.09
CA TYR A 32 14.16 16.84 -0.34
C TYR A 32 14.79 18.22 -0.52
N GLN A 33 15.96 18.48 0.06
CA GLN A 33 16.67 19.75 -0.08
C GLN A 33 17.44 19.85 -1.40
N THR A 34 17.88 18.73 -1.97
CA THR A 34 18.83 18.69 -3.09
C THR A 34 18.23 18.15 -4.38
N HIS A 35 17.09 17.48 -4.32
CA HIS A 35 16.43 16.85 -5.47
C HIS A 35 14.93 17.06 -5.42
N GLU A 36 14.29 16.88 -6.56
CA GLU A 36 12.83 16.75 -6.61
C GLU A 36 12.46 15.33 -6.19
N ILE A 37 11.67 15.22 -5.13
CA ILE A 37 11.29 13.95 -4.49
C ILE A 37 9.77 13.81 -4.50
N PHE A 38 9.29 12.59 -4.73
CA PHE A 38 7.88 12.23 -4.64
C PHE A 38 7.66 11.16 -3.56
N PRO A 39 6.50 11.18 -2.89
CA PRO A 39 5.47 12.21 -2.91
C PRO A 39 5.94 13.49 -2.19
N PRO A 40 5.14 14.57 -2.15
CA PRO A 40 5.41 15.71 -1.28
C PRO A 40 5.66 15.25 0.17
N SER A 41 6.50 15.97 0.91
CA SER A 41 6.99 15.52 2.23
C SER A 41 5.88 15.31 3.27
N ASP A 42 4.77 16.02 3.15
CA ASP A 42 3.58 15.86 4.00
C ASP A 42 2.69 14.66 3.62
N GLU A 43 2.94 14.05 2.47
CA GLU A 43 2.20 12.88 1.97
C GLU A 43 2.97 11.56 2.11
N ILE A 44 4.19 11.56 2.63
CA ILE A 44 5.01 10.33 2.76
C ILE A 44 4.26 9.23 3.53
N PHE A 45 3.57 9.59 4.60
CA PHE A 45 2.88 8.65 5.48
C PHE A 45 1.37 8.62 5.28
N SER A 46 0.87 9.01 4.12
CA SER A 46 -0.57 9.05 3.84
C SER A 46 -1.26 7.70 4.10
N ALA A 47 -0.60 6.58 3.77
CA ALA A 47 -1.15 5.25 4.03
C ALA A 47 -1.45 5.03 5.52
N PHE A 48 -0.53 5.44 6.39
CA PHE A 48 -0.71 5.34 7.84
C PHE A 48 -1.73 6.34 8.38
N HIS A 49 -1.74 7.58 7.87
CA HIS A 49 -2.66 8.62 8.32
C HIS A 49 -4.11 8.30 7.94
N LEU A 50 -4.34 7.82 6.73
CA LEU A 50 -5.69 7.50 6.23
C LEU A 50 -6.23 6.20 6.80
N THR A 51 -5.35 5.27 7.18
CA THR A 51 -5.73 3.97 7.72
C THR A 51 -5.04 3.73 9.06
N PRO A 52 -5.62 4.23 10.17
CA PRO A 52 -5.10 3.94 11.51
C PRO A 52 -4.95 2.44 11.74
N LEU A 53 -3.99 2.03 12.56
CA LEU A 53 -3.70 0.62 12.81
C LEU A 53 -4.95 -0.16 13.25
N LYS A 54 -5.73 0.43 14.18
CA LYS A 54 -6.98 -0.18 14.70
C LYS A 54 -8.03 -0.44 13.62
N ASP A 55 -7.97 0.27 12.49
CA ASP A 55 -8.97 0.20 11.42
C ASP A 55 -8.52 -0.66 10.24
N VAL A 56 -7.27 -1.15 10.22
CA VAL A 56 -6.77 -1.96 9.11
C VAL A 56 -7.53 -3.28 9.01
N LYS A 57 -8.14 -3.52 7.85
CA LYS A 57 -8.87 -4.76 7.50
C LYS A 57 -8.16 -5.51 6.38
N VAL A 58 -7.62 -4.79 5.41
CA VAL A 58 -6.95 -5.35 4.24
C VAL A 58 -5.63 -4.60 4.05
N VAL A 59 -4.58 -5.32 3.70
CA VAL A 59 -3.27 -4.75 3.36
C VAL A 59 -2.94 -5.09 1.92
N ILE A 60 -2.65 -4.09 1.11
CA ILE A 60 -2.15 -4.26 -0.26
C ILE A 60 -0.73 -3.68 -0.29
N LEU A 61 0.25 -4.54 -0.52
CA LEU A 61 1.65 -4.12 -0.60
C LEU A 61 2.02 -3.73 -2.02
N GLY A 62 2.49 -2.48 -2.19
CA GLY A 62 3.19 -2.03 -3.36
C GLY A 62 4.70 -2.02 -3.13
N GLN A 63 5.46 -1.56 -4.11
CA GLN A 63 6.92 -1.53 -4.03
C GLN A 63 7.43 -0.10 -3.85
N ASP A 64 7.38 0.69 -4.90
CA ASP A 64 7.96 2.02 -5.00
C ASP A 64 6.88 3.04 -5.33
N GLN A 65 7.15 4.30 -5.04
CA GLN A 65 6.27 5.40 -5.45
C GLN A 65 6.34 5.62 -6.96
N TYR A 66 5.29 6.18 -7.54
CA TYR A 66 5.33 6.68 -8.91
C TYR A 66 6.34 7.83 -8.99
N HIS A 67 7.18 7.82 -10.02
CA HIS A 67 8.27 8.77 -10.15
C HIS A 67 8.03 9.90 -11.16
N ASN A 68 6.84 9.97 -11.74
CA ASN A 68 6.45 11.06 -12.64
C ASN A 68 5.62 12.12 -11.90
N ASN A 69 5.64 13.33 -12.42
CA ASN A 69 5.00 14.49 -11.81
C ASN A 69 3.51 14.25 -11.55
N GLY A 70 3.05 14.66 -10.39
CA GLY A 70 1.64 14.69 -10.04
C GLY A 70 0.99 13.34 -9.72
N GLN A 71 1.72 12.23 -9.81
CA GLN A 71 1.15 10.90 -9.61
C GLN A 71 1.09 10.49 -8.13
N ALA A 72 2.25 10.39 -7.47
CA ALA A 72 2.35 9.85 -6.12
C ALA A 72 1.75 10.77 -5.05
N HIS A 73 1.02 10.17 -4.12
CA HIS A 73 0.51 10.86 -2.93
C HIS A 73 0.56 9.98 -1.66
N GLY A 74 1.42 8.97 -1.65
CA GLY A 74 1.70 8.15 -0.47
C GLY A 74 0.83 6.90 -0.31
N LEU A 75 0.01 6.56 -1.30
CA LEU A 75 -0.78 5.31 -1.34
C LEU A 75 -0.31 4.43 -2.50
N SER A 76 -0.08 3.15 -2.25
CA SER A 76 0.28 2.21 -3.30
C SER A 76 -0.80 2.13 -4.37
N PHE A 77 -0.40 2.03 -5.64
CA PHE A 77 -1.24 1.96 -6.84
C PHE A 77 -2.09 3.20 -7.13
N SER A 78 -2.30 4.09 -6.17
CA SER A 78 -3.15 5.26 -6.29
C SER A 78 -2.42 6.44 -6.95
N VAL A 79 -3.16 7.21 -7.75
CA VAL A 79 -2.68 8.48 -8.31
C VAL A 79 -3.64 9.61 -7.94
N LYS A 80 -3.14 10.84 -8.00
CA LYS A 80 -3.97 12.04 -7.76
C LYS A 80 -5.06 12.18 -8.82
N PRO A 81 -6.17 12.87 -8.50
CA PRO A 81 -7.19 13.21 -9.49
C PRO A 81 -6.58 13.98 -10.67
N GLY A 82 -7.12 13.75 -11.88
CA GLY A 82 -6.63 14.40 -13.09
C GLY A 82 -5.39 13.77 -13.73
N VAL A 83 -4.88 12.69 -13.14
CA VAL A 83 -3.76 11.92 -13.69
C VAL A 83 -4.29 10.65 -14.35
N ASP A 84 -3.69 10.28 -15.48
CA ASP A 84 -4.04 9.03 -16.16
C ASP A 84 -3.89 7.82 -15.25
N ILE A 85 -4.83 6.89 -15.34
CA ILE A 85 -4.81 5.68 -14.54
C ILE A 85 -3.62 4.80 -14.96
N PRO A 86 -2.69 4.48 -14.05
CA PRO A 86 -1.53 3.66 -14.39
C PRO A 86 -1.92 2.25 -14.86
N PRO A 87 -1.10 1.61 -15.72
CA PRO A 87 -1.43 0.31 -16.31
C PRO A 87 -1.75 -0.79 -15.31
N SER A 88 -1.04 -0.87 -14.18
CA SER A 88 -1.34 -1.85 -13.13
C SER A 88 -2.71 -1.60 -12.51
N LEU A 89 -3.08 -0.35 -12.28
CA LEU A 89 -4.39 0.01 -11.72
C LEU A 89 -5.53 -0.24 -12.72
N VAL A 90 -5.29 -0.02 -14.00
CA VAL A 90 -6.24 -0.43 -15.06
C VAL A 90 -6.55 -1.92 -14.94
N ASN A 91 -5.55 -2.76 -14.73
CA ASN A 91 -5.74 -4.20 -14.58
C ASN A 91 -6.42 -4.57 -13.25
N ILE A 92 -6.13 -3.85 -12.17
CA ILE A 92 -6.85 -4.01 -10.89
C ILE A 92 -8.35 -3.71 -11.11
N TYR A 93 -8.68 -2.66 -11.81
CA TYR A 93 -10.08 -2.30 -12.12
C TYR A 93 -10.76 -3.32 -13.02
N LYS A 94 -10.05 -3.91 -13.98
CA LYS A 94 -10.58 -5.02 -14.80
C LYS A 94 -10.91 -6.24 -13.94
N GLU A 95 -10.02 -6.62 -13.03
CA GLU A 95 -10.30 -7.74 -12.13
C GLU A 95 -11.47 -7.43 -11.18
N LEU A 96 -11.57 -6.20 -10.67
CA LEU A 96 -12.73 -5.76 -9.87
C LEU A 96 -14.04 -5.85 -10.65
N HIS A 97 -14.02 -5.48 -11.93
CA HIS A 97 -15.19 -5.59 -12.80
C HIS A 97 -15.60 -7.08 -12.96
N ASP A 98 -14.65 -7.94 -13.23
CA ASP A 98 -14.92 -9.37 -13.46
C ASP A 98 -15.30 -10.09 -12.16
N ASP A 99 -14.72 -9.72 -11.04
CA ASP A 99 -14.96 -10.35 -9.73
C ASP A 99 -16.27 -9.88 -9.08
N LEU A 100 -16.52 -8.57 -9.05
CA LEU A 100 -17.59 -7.97 -8.28
C LEU A 100 -18.61 -7.16 -9.10
N GLY A 101 -18.41 -7.05 -10.42
CA GLY A 101 -19.30 -6.27 -11.27
C GLY A 101 -19.16 -4.76 -11.12
N CYS A 102 -18.07 -4.27 -10.52
CA CYS A 102 -17.79 -2.84 -10.41
C CYS A 102 -17.67 -2.22 -11.81
N TYR A 103 -18.19 -1.01 -12.01
CA TYR A 103 -17.88 -0.28 -13.25
C TYR A 103 -16.43 0.25 -13.21
N ILE A 104 -15.82 0.43 -14.37
CA ILE A 104 -14.48 0.98 -14.49
C ILE A 104 -14.55 2.50 -14.24
N PRO A 105 -13.88 3.02 -13.17
CA PRO A 105 -13.94 4.45 -12.87
C PRO A 105 -13.07 5.27 -13.82
N ASN A 106 -13.30 6.59 -13.82
CA ASN A 106 -12.56 7.54 -14.67
C ASN A 106 -11.33 8.13 -13.97
N ASN A 107 -10.96 7.62 -12.82
CA ASN A 107 -9.83 8.12 -12.03
C ASN A 107 -9.15 6.99 -11.27
N GLY A 108 -7.93 7.26 -10.81
CA GLY A 108 -7.13 6.30 -10.02
C GLY A 108 -6.94 6.72 -8.57
N TYR A 109 -7.84 7.51 -8.01
CA TYR A 109 -7.74 8.04 -6.64
C TYR A 109 -8.37 7.08 -5.63
N LEU A 110 -7.55 6.34 -4.89
CA LEU A 110 -7.98 5.21 -4.05
C LEU A 110 -8.21 5.56 -2.58
N VAL A 111 -8.33 6.84 -2.23
CA VAL A 111 -8.53 7.28 -0.83
C VAL A 111 -9.76 6.63 -0.20
N LYS A 112 -10.83 6.41 -0.95
CA LYS A 112 -12.02 5.71 -0.46
C LYS A 112 -11.71 4.32 0.10
N TRP A 113 -10.78 3.59 -0.52
CA TRP A 113 -10.36 2.29 0.02
C TRP A 113 -9.62 2.47 1.34
N ALA A 114 -8.68 3.41 1.38
CA ALA A 114 -7.88 3.68 2.58
C ALA A 114 -8.76 4.06 3.77
N GLU A 115 -9.76 4.90 3.56
CA GLU A 115 -10.71 5.34 4.60
C GLU A 115 -11.59 4.21 5.14
N GLN A 116 -11.72 3.10 4.40
CA GLN A 116 -12.47 1.92 4.83
C GLN A 116 -11.61 0.86 5.54
N GLY A 117 -10.31 1.08 5.66
CA GLY A 117 -9.41 0.14 6.31
C GLY A 117 -8.53 -0.66 5.36
N VAL A 118 -8.38 -0.23 4.11
CA VAL A 118 -7.41 -0.81 3.17
C VAL A 118 -6.10 -0.04 3.29
N LEU A 119 -5.10 -0.65 3.92
CA LEU A 119 -3.76 -0.08 4.02
C LEU A 119 -3.03 -0.28 2.69
N LEU A 120 -2.87 0.80 1.94
CA LEU A 120 -2.19 0.83 0.64
C LEU A 120 -0.73 1.24 0.87
N LEU A 121 0.11 0.27 1.23
CA LEU A 121 1.47 0.50 1.69
C LEU A 121 2.50 0.13 0.63
N ASN A 122 3.32 1.09 0.19
CA ASN A 122 4.55 0.80 -0.53
C ASN A 122 5.67 0.42 0.44
N THR A 123 6.58 -0.45 0.03
CA THR A 123 7.72 -0.84 0.86
C THR A 123 8.81 0.24 0.89
N VAL A 124 8.87 1.08 -0.15
CA VAL A 124 9.74 2.26 -0.24
C VAL A 124 8.86 3.49 -0.38
N LEU A 125 8.98 4.47 0.53
CA LEU A 125 8.00 5.54 0.67
C LEU A 125 8.36 6.83 -0.06
N THR A 126 9.57 6.93 -0.61
CA THR A 126 10.02 8.09 -1.40
C THR A 126 10.76 7.66 -2.65
N VAL A 127 10.83 8.56 -3.64
CA VAL A 127 11.54 8.34 -4.89
C VAL A 127 12.00 9.67 -5.47
N ARG A 128 13.16 9.70 -6.12
CA ARG A 128 13.56 10.87 -6.93
C ARG A 128 12.73 10.94 -8.19
N ALA A 129 12.35 12.16 -8.57
CA ALA A 129 11.65 12.41 -9.82
C ALA A 129 12.35 11.73 -11.00
N HIS A 130 11.57 11.01 -11.80
CA HIS A 130 12.01 10.31 -13.03
C HIS A 130 13.08 9.24 -12.84
N LYS A 131 13.32 8.78 -11.60
CA LYS A 131 14.32 7.75 -11.28
C LYS A 131 13.72 6.63 -10.44
N ALA A 132 13.09 5.67 -11.10
CA ALA A 132 12.53 4.49 -10.45
C ALA A 132 13.57 3.80 -9.56
N ASN A 133 13.14 3.31 -8.40
CA ASN A 133 13.97 2.59 -7.44
C ASN A 133 15.14 3.39 -6.83
N SER A 134 15.17 4.71 -7.00
CA SER A 134 16.28 5.56 -6.55
C SER A 134 16.48 5.58 -5.04
N HIS A 135 15.44 5.29 -4.24
CA HIS A 135 15.53 5.24 -2.78
C HIS A 135 15.47 3.82 -2.20
N ARG A 136 15.65 2.79 -3.04
CA ARG A 136 15.83 1.43 -2.52
C ARG A 136 17.09 1.34 -1.66
N GLY A 137 17.02 0.61 -0.55
CA GLY A 137 18.17 0.34 0.30
C GLY A 137 18.60 1.48 1.19
N ILE A 138 17.87 2.60 1.26
CA ILE A 138 18.21 3.70 2.17
C ILE A 138 17.64 3.54 3.58
N GLY A 139 16.78 2.53 3.80
CA GLY A 139 16.20 2.20 5.11
C GLY A 139 14.68 2.09 5.13
N TRP A 140 13.97 2.47 4.07
CA TRP A 140 12.51 2.37 4.03
C TRP A 140 12.01 0.94 4.21
N GLU A 141 12.69 -0.03 3.61
CA GLU A 141 12.29 -1.44 3.67
C GLU A 141 12.30 -1.96 5.11
N GLU A 142 13.28 -1.57 5.91
CA GLU A 142 13.34 -1.93 7.32
C GLU A 142 12.19 -1.31 8.12
N PHE A 143 11.87 -0.05 7.85
CA PHE A 143 10.74 0.64 8.48
C PHE A 143 9.39 0.03 8.12
N THR A 144 9.15 -0.24 6.85
CA THR A 144 7.88 -0.85 6.40
C THR A 144 7.78 -2.32 6.82
N ASP A 145 8.88 -3.05 6.93
CA ASP A 145 8.91 -4.38 7.53
C ASP A 145 8.48 -4.34 9.01
N ALA A 146 8.88 -3.32 9.75
CA ALA A 146 8.41 -3.13 11.12
C ALA A 146 6.89 -2.93 11.17
N ALA A 147 6.32 -2.15 10.26
CA ALA A 147 4.87 -1.99 10.15
C ALA A 147 4.16 -3.33 9.82
N ILE A 148 4.73 -4.14 8.95
CA ILE A 148 4.20 -5.48 8.63
C ILE A 148 4.22 -6.38 9.86
N ARG A 149 5.29 -6.35 10.68
CA ARG A 149 5.35 -7.11 11.94
C ARG A 149 4.29 -6.65 12.93
N VAL A 150 4.06 -5.35 13.05
CA VAL A 150 2.98 -4.81 13.90
C VAL A 150 1.62 -5.34 13.45
N LEU A 151 1.35 -5.36 12.14
CA LEU A 151 0.11 -5.91 11.58
C LEU A 151 -0.01 -7.41 11.85
N ASN A 152 1.06 -8.17 11.68
CA ASN A 152 1.06 -9.60 11.96
C ASN A 152 0.72 -9.90 13.42
N ALA A 153 1.17 -9.06 14.34
CA ALA A 153 0.95 -9.23 15.78
C ALA A 153 -0.47 -8.88 16.26
N GLN A 154 -1.32 -8.32 15.41
CA GLN A 154 -2.70 -7.99 15.77
C GLN A 154 -3.52 -9.27 15.95
N ASP A 155 -4.34 -9.33 17.00
CA ASP A 155 -5.19 -10.48 17.27
C ASP A 155 -6.40 -10.56 16.34
N ARG A 156 -6.88 -9.41 15.89
CA ARG A 156 -8.03 -9.36 14.97
C ARG A 156 -7.65 -9.83 13.56
N PRO A 157 -8.61 -10.39 12.79
CA PRO A 157 -8.36 -10.85 11.43
C PRO A 157 -8.00 -9.72 10.47
N ILE A 158 -6.96 -9.93 9.66
CA ILE A 158 -6.51 -9.01 8.59
C ILE A 158 -6.28 -9.83 7.34
N VAL A 159 -6.64 -9.27 6.17
CA VAL A 159 -6.37 -9.86 4.86
C VAL A 159 -5.13 -9.21 4.26
N PHE A 160 -4.17 -10.01 3.82
CA PHE A 160 -2.98 -9.52 3.10
C PHE A 160 -3.06 -9.95 1.64
N LEU A 161 -3.05 -8.98 0.73
CA LEU A 161 -3.00 -9.21 -0.70
C LEU A 161 -1.57 -9.01 -1.19
N LEU A 162 -0.91 -10.10 -1.56
CA LEU A 162 0.50 -10.13 -1.95
C LEU A 162 0.60 -10.38 -3.46
N TRP A 163 0.76 -9.31 -4.22
CA TRP A 163 0.82 -9.34 -5.67
C TRP A 163 2.25 -9.22 -6.18
N GLY A 164 2.72 -10.28 -6.83
CA GLY A 164 4.07 -10.37 -7.34
C GLY A 164 5.10 -10.81 -6.30
N ARG A 165 6.27 -11.19 -6.79
CA ARG A 165 7.32 -11.80 -5.95
C ARG A 165 7.82 -10.89 -4.81
N PRO A 166 8.10 -9.60 -5.02
CA PRO A 166 8.55 -8.74 -3.92
C PRO A 166 7.58 -8.68 -2.74
N ALA A 167 6.27 -8.59 -3.01
CA ALA A 167 5.25 -8.65 -1.95
C ALA A 167 5.20 -10.04 -1.31
N GLN A 168 5.23 -11.10 -2.10
CA GLN A 168 5.20 -12.49 -1.64
C GLN A 168 6.42 -12.85 -0.78
N ASN A 169 7.56 -12.18 -0.98
CA ASN A 169 8.76 -12.35 -0.14
C ASN A 169 8.53 -11.91 1.31
N LYS A 170 7.46 -11.16 1.60
CA LYS A 170 7.06 -10.78 2.96
C LYS A 170 6.25 -11.86 3.67
N LYS A 171 5.76 -12.86 2.97
CA LYS A 171 4.92 -13.94 3.54
C LYS A 171 5.56 -14.65 4.75
N PRO A 172 6.88 -14.93 4.80
CA PRO A 172 7.50 -15.54 5.98
C PRO A 172 7.33 -14.73 7.28
N MET A 173 7.06 -13.42 7.18
CA MET A 173 6.78 -12.56 8.34
C MET A 173 5.34 -12.68 8.83
N LEU A 174 4.44 -13.23 8.03
CA LEU A 174 3.01 -13.32 8.28
C LEU A 174 2.67 -14.70 8.85
N THR A 175 2.99 -14.90 10.12
CA THR A 175 2.89 -16.18 10.83
C THR A 175 1.61 -16.35 11.63
N ASN A 176 0.84 -15.27 11.83
CA ASN A 176 -0.37 -15.30 12.65
C ASN A 176 -1.51 -16.01 11.90
N PRO A 177 -2.04 -17.14 12.44
CA PRO A 177 -3.08 -17.91 11.75
C PRO A 177 -4.45 -17.20 11.68
N ASN A 178 -4.63 -16.11 12.42
CA ASN A 178 -5.87 -15.33 12.34
C ASN A 178 -5.99 -14.54 11.03
N HIS A 179 -4.90 -14.36 10.31
CA HIS A 179 -4.89 -13.57 9.08
C HIS A 179 -5.09 -14.45 7.85
N LEU A 180 -5.68 -13.88 6.80
CA LEU A 180 -5.79 -14.48 5.48
C LEU A 180 -4.70 -13.89 4.57
N ILE A 181 -3.93 -14.75 3.92
CA ILE A 181 -2.88 -14.34 2.99
C ILE A 181 -3.25 -14.85 1.60
N LEU A 182 -3.47 -13.93 0.67
CA LEU A 182 -3.81 -14.23 -0.72
C LEU A 182 -2.65 -13.78 -1.62
N GLU A 183 -2.21 -14.68 -2.50
CA GLU A 183 -1.09 -14.46 -3.40
C GLU A 183 -1.57 -14.52 -4.86
N ALA A 184 -1.05 -13.63 -5.69
CA ALA A 184 -1.25 -13.64 -7.14
C ALA A 184 -0.05 -13.01 -7.85
N PRO A 185 0.12 -13.25 -9.16
CA PRO A 185 1.05 -12.45 -9.96
C PRO A 185 0.73 -10.96 -9.87
N HIS A 186 1.71 -10.12 -10.14
CA HIS A 186 1.53 -8.67 -10.11
C HIS A 186 0.53 -8.22 -11.18
N PRO A 187 -0.30 -7.19 -10.92
CA PRO A 187 -1.28 -6.66 -11.89
C PRO A 187 -0.66 -5.92 -13.09
N SER A 188 0.65 -5.74 -13.12
CA SER A 188 1.35 -5.18 -14.27
C SER A 188 0.96 -5.89 -15.58
N PRO A 189 0.86 -5.18 -16.73
CA PRO A 189 0.65 -5.81 -18.04
C PRO A 189 1.62 -6.94 -18.36
N LEU A 190 2.83 -6.93 -17.76
CA LEU A 190 3.84 -7.97 -17.96
C LEU A 190 3.49 -9.31 -17.30
N SER A 191 2.59 -9.34 -16.34
CA SER A 191 2.32 -10.52 -15.51
C SER A 191 0.84 -10.78 -15.20
N ALA A 192 -0.04 -9.82 -15.42
CA ALA A 192 -1.46 -9.95 -15.05
C ALA A 192 -2.15 -11.17 -15.64
N TYR A 193 -1.83 -11.53 -16.89
CA TYR A 193 -2.39 -12.68 -17.58
C TYR A 193 -1.85 -14.03 -17.07
N ARG A 194 -0.87 -14.02 -16.19
CA ARG A 194 -0.30 -15.24 -15.59
C ARG A 194 -1.03 -15.69 -14.33
N GLY A 195 -2.14 -15.06 -13.98
CA GLY A 195 -2.97 -15.46 -12.84
C GLY A 195 -3.45 -14.33 -11.93
N PHE A 196 -3.13 -13.06 -12.21
CA PHE A 196 -3.79 -11.95 -11.52
C PHE A 196 -5.26 -11.84 -11.95
N PHE A 197 -5.51 -11.85 -13.26
CA PHE A 197 -6.88 -11.94 -13.75
C PHE A 197 -7.49 -13.28 -13.37
N GLY A 198 -8.63 -13.25 -12.72
CA GLY A 198 -9.32 -14.41 -12.19
C GLY A 198 -8.90 -14.79 -10.76
N CYS A 199 -8.01 -14.03 -10.10
CA CYS A 199 -7.62 -14.31 -8.73
C CYS A 199 -8.74 -14.09 -7.72
N ARG A 200 -9.71 -13.23 -8.01
CA ARG A 200 -10.90 -12.97 -7.17
C ARG A 200 -10.56 -12.55 -5.75
N HIS A 201 -9.47 -11.86 -5.56
CA HIS A 201 -9.01 -11.45 -4.23
C HIS A 201 -9.98 -10.51 -3.53
N PHE A 202 -10.71 -9.68 -4.28
CA PHE A 202 -11.64 -8.70 -3.70
C PHE A 202 -12.86 -9.36 -3.08
N SER A 203 -13.49 -10.31 -3.78
CA SER A 203 -14.60 -11.09 -3.22
C SER A 203 -14.14 -12.01 -2.10
N GLN A 204 -12.98 -12.64 -2.22
CA GLN A 204 -12.42 -13.48 -1.16
C GLN A 204 -12.11 -12.67 0.10
N ALA A 205 -11.56 -11.48 -0.02
CA ALA A 205 -11.33 -10.58 1.11
C ALA A 205 -12.64 -10.24 1.81
N ASN A 206 -13.68 -9.88 1.05
CA ASN A 206 -14.98 -9.55 1.62
C ASN A 206 -15.68 -10.74 2.27
N GLU A 207 -15.58 -11.93 1.70
CA GLU A 207 -16.10 -13.16 2.32
C GLU A 207 -15.44 -13.43 3.68
N PHE A 208 -14.10 -13.28 3.73
CA PHE A 208 -13.36 -13.43 4.98
C PHE A 208 -13.76 -12.39 6.03
N LEU A 209 -13.93 -11.14 5.64
CA LEU A 209 -14.37 -10.07 6.55
C LEU A 209 -15.78 -10.37 7.10
N ARG A 210 -16.72 -10.76 6.23
CA ARG A 210 -18.08 -11.12 6.67
C ARG A 210 -18.09 -12.33 7.60
N PHE A 211 -17.28 -13.33 7.33
CA PHE A 211 -17.14 -14.50 8.19
C PHE A 211 -16.73 -14.11 9.61
N HIS A 212 -15.89 -13.09 9.74
CA HIS A 212 -15.44 -12.55 11.03
C HIS A 212 -16.30 -11.39 11.55
N GLU A 213 -17.48 -11.20 11.01
CA GLU A 213 -18.44 -10.16 11.41
C GLU A 213 -17.86 -8.73 11.28
N LEU A 214 -16.99 -8.54 10.32
CA LEU A 214 -16.41 -7.25 9.95
C LEU A 214 -17.10 -6.69 8.71
N GLU A 215 -17.25 -5.37 8.65
CA GLU A 215 -17.83 -4.69 7.50
C GLU A 215 -16.95 -4.94 6.27
N PRO A 216 -17.52 -5.47 5.16
CA PRO A 216 -16.77 -5.66 3.92
C PRO A 216 -16.36 -4.33 3.30
N ILE A 217 -15.41 -4.38 2.40
CA ILE A 217 -14.96 -3.20 1.66
C ILE A 217 -15.89 -2.94 0.49
N ASP A 218 -16.35 -1.71 0.35
CA ASP A 218 -16.94 -1.22 -0.90
C ASP A 218 -15.79 -0.83 -1.84
N TRP A 219 -15.51 -1.74 -2.78
CA TRP A 219 -14.38 -1.58 -3.71
C TRP A 219 -14.66 -0.64 -4.87
N GLN A 220 -15.92 -0.21 -5.08
CA GLN A 220 -16.23 0.72 -6.15
C GLN A 220 -15.60 2.08 -5.88
N ILE A 221 -14.79 2.57 -6.81
CA ILE A 221 -14.34 3.95 -6.88
C ILE A 221 -15.30 4.69 -7.78
N GLU A 222 -15.87 5.78 -7.29
CA GLU A 222 -16.81 6.59 -8.06
C GLU A 222 -16.07 7.46 -9.07
N ASN A 223 -16.78 7.85 -10.14
CA ASN A 223 -16.28 8.84 -11.07
C ASN A 223 -16.17 10.22 -10.40
N ILE A 224 -15.20 10.99 -10.82
CA ILE A 224 -14.98 12.37 -10.39
C ILE A 224 -15.32 13.33 -11.55
#